data_70d04efd4a6cf6c674baa387e98cea0d
#
_entry.id   70d04efd4a6cf6c674baa387e98cea0d
#
_cell.length_a   1.000
_cell.length_b   1.000
_cell.length_c   1.000
_cell.angle_alpha   90.00
_cell.angle_beta   90.00
_cell.angle_gamma   90.00
#
_symmetry.space_group_name_H-M   'P 1'
#
loop_
_entity.id
_entity.type
_entity.pdbx_description
1 polymer ?
#
loop_
_entity_poly.entity_id
_entity_poly.type
_entity_poly.pdbx_seq_one_letter_code
_entity_poly.pdbx_strand_id
1 'polypeptide(L)'
;MPFYLDWSFWAVIVAAIAIILSQLPPIHIIVRRAKIEMELYSRILVTHKVGNPNIQLHLILTNVGGRSVRIRSISLSLKRDGKEIGVLPAQNYLENPNDKTNVLLTSFELKSKDEWAHIVNFLNYFSRTDEKKYRNAEVLLKNDIQSKRILPDNKDRLVEADSKNVTALLEMFNEKFVWFPGDYELSVLAMTSDKKVNALKNYRFTLFESDSSELSKVKDDYKLGDGIYWNSENHPGVILQITGA
;
A
#
# COMPACT_ATOMS: atom_id res chain seq x y z
N MET A 1 3.04 67.15 27.04
CA MET A 1 1.94 66.49 26.35
C MET A 1 2.05 65.00 26.66
N PRO A 2 0.96 64.31 26.94
CA PRO A 2 1.03 62.88 27.11
C PRO A 2 1.44 62.18 25.80
N PHE A 3 2.37 61.22 25.86
CA PHE A 3 3.01 60.55 24.71
C PHE A 3 2.03 59.87 23.74
N TYR A 4 0.82 59.50 24.19
CA TYR A 4 -0.25 58.93 23.34
C TYR A 4 -0.91 59.92 22.40
N LEU A 5 -0.64 61.22 22.48
CA LEU A 5 -1.06 62.23 21.54
C LEU A 5 -0.06 62.51 20.43
N ASP A 6 1.12 61.82 20.48
CA ASP A 6 2.13 61.95 19.44
C ASP A 6 1.85 60.99 18.29
N TRP A 7 1.74 61.54 17.09
CA TRP A 7 1.55 60.75 15.88
C TRP A 7 2.69 59.72 15.66
N SER A 8 3.89 60.06 16.07
CA SER A 8 5.04 59.15 15.96
C SER A 8 4.86 57.88 16.80
N PHE A 9 4.26 58.00 17.98
CA PHE A 9 3.94 56.84 18.84
C PHE A 9 2.99 55.85 18.14
N TRP A 10 1.92 56.36 17.53
CA TRP A 10 0.97 55.54 16.82
C TRP A 10 1.57 54.92 15.55
N ALA A 11 2.43 55.64 14.83
CA ALA A 11 3.14 55.12 13.68
C ALA A 11 4.03 53.90 14.06
N VAL A 12 4.73 53.97 15.21
CA VAL A 12 5.52 52.82 15.70
C VAL A 12 4.65 51.62 16.04
N ILE A 13 3.51 51.85 16.71
CA ILE A 13 2.56 50.76 17.02
C ILE A 13 2.03 50.10 15.76
N VAL A 14 1.59 50.87 14.78
CA VAL A 14 1.08 50.33 13.49
C VAL A 14 2.17 49.56 12.75
N ALA A 15 3.41 50.09 12.75
CA ALA A 15 4.55 49.38 12.15
C ALA A 15 4.85 48.05 12.86
N ALA A 16 4.82 48.04 14.18
CA ALA A 16 5.03 46.83 14.97
C ALA A 16 3.93 45.79 14.70
N ILE A 17 2.66 46.22 14.66
CA ILE A 17 1.54 45.35 14.30
C ILE A 17 1.67 44.81 12.88
N ALA A 18 2.05 45.66 11.91
CA ALA A 18 2.27 45.24 10.53
C ALA A 18 3.37 44.18 10.40
N ILE A 19 4.48 44.35 11.14
CA ILE A 19 5.57 43.37 11.18
C ILE A 19 5.08 42.05 11.77
N ILE A 20 4.33 42.07 12.89
CA ILE A 20 3.78 40.86 13.51
C ILE A 20 2.82 40.17 12.54
N LEU A 21 1.92 40.90 11.91
CA LEU A 21 0.96 40.36 10.94
C LEU A 21 1.65 39.81 9.71
N SER A 22 2.77 40.37 9.26
CA SER A 22 3.54 39.87 8.12
C SER A 22 4.23 38.51 8.39
N GLN A 23 4.52 38.23 9.67
CA GLN A 23 5.11 36.96 10.09
C GLN A 23 4.07 35.87 10.34
N LEU A 24 2.81 36.21 10.47
CA LEU A 24 1.72 35.27 10.68
C LEU A 24 1.24 34.72 9.33
N PRO A 25 0.96 33.42 9.24
CA PRO A 25 0.26 32.89 8.08
C PRO A 25 -1.10 33.62 7.93
N PRO A 26 -1.62 33.75 6.70
CA PRO A 26 -2.90 34.42 6.48
C PRO A 26 -3.98 33.90 7.42
N ILE A 27 -4.72 34.78 8.09
CA ILE A 27 -5.69 34.47 9.15
C ILE A 27 -6.71 33.41 8.66
N HIS A 28 -7.09 33.45 7.37
CA HIS A 28 -7.98 32.46 6.79
C HIS A 28 -7.41 31.03 6.78
N ILE A 29 -6.07 30.87 6.80
CA ILE A 29 -5.39 29.58 6.93
C ILE A 29 -5.44 29.09 8.40
N ILE A 30 -5.21 29.98 9.35
CA ILE A 30 -5.22 29.63 10.78
C ILE A 30 -6.62 29.18 11.23
N VAL A 31 -7.68 29.81 10.71
CA VAL A 31 -9.07 29.52 11.08
C VAL A 31 -9.60 28.27 10.37
N ARG A 32 -9.07 27.90 9.20
CA ARG A 32 -9.50 26.69 8.49
C ARG A 32 -9.10 25.44 9.23
N ARG A 33 -10.05 24.52 9.39
CA ARG A 33 -9.79 23.17 9.89
C ARG A 33 -8.89 22.39 8.91
N ALA A 34 -8.25 21.34 9.40
CA ALA A 34 -7.59 20.39 8.52
C ALA A 34 -8.62 19.74 7.59
N LYS A 35 -8.23 19.49 6.35
CA LYS A 35 -9.04 18.76 5.37
C LYS A 35 -8.10 17.97 4.47
N ILE A 36 -8.26 16.65 4.45
CA ILE A 36 -7.50 15.77 3.57
C ILE A 36 -8.29 15.50 2.31
N GLU A 37 -7.68 15.74 1.18
CA GLU A 37 -8.11 15.25 -0.12
C GLU A 37 -7.25 14.05 -0.51
N MET A 38 -7.90 13.02 -1.08
CA MET A 38 -7.28 11.77 -1.47
C MET A 38 -7.52 11.57 -2.97
N GLU A 39 -6.46 11.23 -3.68
CA GLU A 39 -6.51 10.87 -5.09
C GLU A 39 -5.73 9.57 -5.31
N LEU A 40 -6.20 8.75 -6.24
CA LEU A 40 -5.52 7.55 -6.68
C LEU A 40 -5.21 7.66 -8.17
N TYR A 41 -4.07 7.11 -8.56
CA TYR A 41 -3.80 6.93 -9.97
C TYR A 41 -4.78 5.93 -10.59
N SER A 42 -5.11 6.09 -11.85
CA SER A 42 -6.14 5.32 -12.56
C SER A 42 -5.85 3.81 -12.73
N ARG A 43 -4.68 3.36 -12.30
CA ARG A 43 -4.25 1.95 -12.40
C ARG A 43 -3.71 1.46 -11.07
N ILE A 44 -3.97 0.19 -10.80
CA ILE A 44 -3.46 -0.54 -9.65
C ILE A 44 -2.74 -1.79 -10.13
N LEU A 45 -1.75 -2.26 -9.37
CA LEU A 45 -1.16 -3.57 -9.56
C LEU A 45 -1.75 -4.52 -8.52
N VAL A 46 -2.35 -5.60 -9.00
CA VAL A 46 -2.87 -6.68 -8.17
C VAL A 46 -1.90 -7.85 -8.25
N THR A 47 -1.51 -8.39 -7.12
CA THR A 47 -0.58 -9.52 -7.02
C THR A 47 -0.86 -10.35 -5.77
N HIS A 48 -0.06 -11.35 -5.49
CA HIS A 48 -0.14 -12.14 -4.27
C HIS A 48 1.19 -12.84 -3.94
N LYS A 49 1.36 -13.20 -2.67
CA LYS A 49 2.42 -14.13 -2.23
C LYS A 49 1.78 -15.43 -1.75
N VAL A 50 1.93 -16.51 -2.51
CA VAL A 50 1.32 -17.81 -2.21
C VAL A 50 -0.18 -17.66 -1.90
N GLY A 51 -0.90 -16.99 -2.82
CA GLY A 51 -2.32 -16.69 -2.68
C GLY A 51 -2.67 -15.51 -1.77
N ASN A 52 -1.82 -15.10 -0.86
CA ASN A 52 -2.08 -13.97 0.05
C ASN A 52 -2.08 -12.65 -0.72
N PRO A 53 -3.20 -11.91 -0.75
CA PRO A 53 -3.38 -10.76 -1.62
C PRO A 53 -2.45 -9.60 -1.28
N ASN A 54 -1.97 -8.93 -2.32
CA ASN A 54 -1.23 -7.69 -2.25
C ASN A 54 -1.73 -6.76 -3.36
N ILE A 55 -1.95 -5.50 -3.03
CA ILE A 55 -2.35 -4.44 -3.95
C ILE A 55 -1.34 -3.31 -3.83
N GLN A 56 -0.80 -2.88 -4.98
CA GLN A 56 -0.01 -1.66 -5.06
C GLN A 56 -0.82 -0.58 -5.77
N LEU A 57 -0.85 0.60 -5.20
CA LEU A 57 -1.47 1.76 -5.84
C LEU A 57 -0.70 3.04 -5.52
N HIS A 58 -0.72 3.96 -6.46
CA HIS A 58 -0.17 5.30 -6.24
C HIS A 58 -1.25 6.16 -5.58
N LEU A 59 -0.98 6.50 -4.33
CA LEU A 59 -1.87 7.28 -3.46
C LEU A 59 -1.30 8.67 -3.24
N ILE A 60 -2.16 9.66 -3.43
CA ILE A 60 -1.86 11.07 -3.17
C ILE A 60 -2.78 11.55 -2.04
N LEU A 61 -2.18 12.07 -0.97
CA LEU A 61 -2.88 12.70 0.14
C LEU A 61 -2.44 14.17 0.24
N THR A 62 -3.38 15.08 0.09
CA THR A 62 -3.11 16.53 0.16
C THR A 62 -3.88 17.15 1.32
N ASN A 63 -3.19 17.89 2.16
CA ASN A 63 -3.86 18.69 3.19
C ASN A 63 -4.26 20.05 2.63
N VAL A 64 -5.50 20.16 2.14
CA VAL A 64 -6.07 21.42 1.62
C VAL A 64 -6.62 22.34 2.73
N GLY A 65 -6.53 21.90 3.98
CA GLY A 65 -6.93 22.65 5.16
C GLY A 65 -5.86 23.62 5.67
N GLY A 66 -6.17 24.33 6.74
CA GLY A 66 -5.25 25.32 7.34
C GLY A 66 -4.41 24.79 8.49
N ARG A 67 -4.80 23.68 9.12
CA ARG A 67 -4.08 23.09 10.25
C ARG A 67 -3.38 21.81 9.83
N SER A 68 -2.23 21.54 10.45
CA SER A 68 -1.57 20.25 10.28
C SER A 68 -2.45 19.11 10.79
N VAL A 69 -2.30 17.94 10.19
CA VAL A 69 -3.02 16.73 10.59
C VAL A 69 -2.07 15.54 10.53
N ARG A 70 -2.16 14.66 11.50
CA ARG A 70 -1.39 13.43 11.53
C ARG A 70 -2.18 12.28 10.91
N ILE A 71 -1.65 11.68 9.86
CA ILE A 71 -2.13 10.43 9.30
C ILE A 71 -1.64 9.30 10.22
N ARG A 72 -2.58 8.49 10.74
CA ARG A 72 -2.26 7.40 11.67
C ARG A 72 -2.09 6.07 10.97
N SER A 73 -2.97 5.79 10.03
CA SER A 73 -2.95 4.56 9.25
C SER A 73 -3.71 4.75 7.95
N ILE A 74 -3.37 3.93 6.97
CA ILE A 74 -4.08 3.85 5.71
C ILE A 74 -4.47 2.38 5.53
N SER A 75 -5.70 2.12 5.12
CA SER A 75 -6.22 0.77 4.88
C SER A 75 -7.08 0.74 3.63
N LEU A 76 -7.16 -0.43 3.04
CA LEU A 76 -7.93 -0.72 1.85
C LEU A 76 -8.89 -1.86 2.18
N SER A 77 -10.20 -1.64 2.06
CA SER A 77 -11.17 -2.72 2.11
C SER A 77 -11.55 -3.16 0.70
N LEU A 78 -11.68 -4.48 0.54
CA LEU A 78 -11.94 -5.11 -0.74
C LEU A 78 -13.23 -5.92 -0.66
N LYS A 79 -14.10 -5.75 -1.67
CA LYS A 79 -15.30 -6.56 -1.88
C LYS A 79 -15.29 -7.12 -3.29
N ARG A 80 -15.89 -8.28 -3.52
CA ARG A 80 -16.15 -8.85 -4.83
C ARG A 80 -17.63 -9.21 -4.92
N ASP A 81 -18.30 -8.75 -5.97
CA ASP A 81 -19.73 -9.00 -6.22
C ASP A 81 -20.59 -8.69 -4.97
N GLY A 82 -20.26 -7.57 -4.29
CA GLY A 82 -20.91 -7.12 -3.07
C GLY A 82 -20.53 -7.88 -1.78
N LYS A 83 -19.73 -8.96 -1.85
CA LYS A 83 -19.27 -9.72 -0.68
C LYS A 83 -17.92 -9.22 -0.21
N GLU A 84 -17.78 -9.02 1.10
CA GLU A 84 -16.52 -8.60 1.70
C GLU A 84 -15.47 -9.72 1.58
N ILE A 85 -14.28 -9.36 1.09
CA ILE A 85 -13.10 -10.23 1.03
C ILE A 85 -12.23 -9.98 2.26
N GLY A 86 -12.01 -8.71 2.61
CA GLY A 86 -11.20 -8.35 3.76
C GLY A 86 -10.64 -6.94 3.70
N VAL A 87 -9.84 -6.62 4.71
CA VAL A 87 -9.16 -5.32 4.84
C VAL A 87 -7.66 -5.54 4.80
N LEU A 88 -6.99 -4.81 3.92
CA LEU A 88 -5.54 -4.81 3.75
C LEU A 88 -4.98 -3.49 4.30
N PRO A 89 -4.16 -3.51 5.36
CA PRO A 89 -3.47 -2.32 5.82
C PRO A 89 -2.33 -1.95 4.87
N ALA A 90 -2.05 -0.66 4.73
CA ALA A 90 -0.84 -0.18 4.10
C ALA A 90 0.35 -0.52 5.00
N GLN A 91 1.31 -1.30 4.50
CA GLN A 91 2.47 -1.76 5.27
C GLN A 91 3.73 -0.97 4.97
N ASN A 92 3.92 -0.65 3.71
CA ASN A 92 5.10 0.05 3.23
C ASN A 92 4.79 0.81 1.95
N TYR A 93 5.72 1.63 1.53
CA TYR A 93 5.63 2.41 0.30
C TYR A 93 7.00 2.54 -0.37
N LEU A 94 7.02 2.86 -1.65
CA LEU A 94 8.22 3.27 -2.38
C LEU A 94 8.37 4.80 -2.26
N GLU A 95 9.53 5.26 -1.83
CA GLU A 95 9.81 6.70 -1.74
C GLU A 95 9.90 7.30 -3.14
N ASN A 96 10.55 6.60 -4.08
CA ASN A 96 10.53 6.92 -5.51
C ASN A 96 10.09 5.71 -6.32
N PRO A 97 9.47 5.90 -7.49
CA PRO A 97 8.97 4.79 -8.32
C PRO A 97 10.04 3.77 -8.76
N ASN A 98 11.31 4.19 -8.80
CA ASN A 98 12.45 3.34 -9.23
C ASN A 98 13.19 2.68 -8.06
N ASP A 99 12.76 2.93 -6.82
CA ASP A 99 13.43 2.37 -5.66
C ASP A 99 13.18 0.86 -5.58
N LYS A 100 14.24 0.12 -5.22
CA LYS A 100 14.16 -1.32 -4.99
C LYS A 100 13.79 -1.68 -3.56
N THR A 101 13.86 -0.73 -2.65
CA THR A 101 13.61 -0.94 -1.21
C THR A 101 12.35 -0.21 -0.79
N ASN A 102 11.51 -0.92 -0.06
CA ASN A 102 10.31 -0.35 0.53
C ASN A 102 10.62 0.31 1.87
N VAL A 103 10.02 1.46 2.12
CA VAL A 103 10.02 2.15 3.41
C VAL A 103 8.78 1.75 4.20
N LEU A 104 8.95 1.35 5.46
CA LEU A 104 7.82 0.98 6.32
C LEU A 104 6.91 2.20 6.56
N LEU A 105 5.61 2.00 6.39
CA LEU A 105 4.64 3.05 6.66
C LEU A 105 4.45 3.22 8.17
N THR A 106 4.76 4.41 8.65
CA THR A 106 4.47 4.84 10.02
C THR A 106 3.55 6.06 10.00
N SER A 107 3.05 6.47 11.17
CA SER A 107 2.28 7.71 11.24
C SER A 107 3.14 8.93 10.88
N PHE A 108 2.61 9.82 10.04
CA PHE A 108 3.28 11.03 9.58
C PHE A 108 2.37 12.25 9.66
N GLU A 109 2.95 13.42 9.63
CA GLU A 109 2.23 14.69 9.69
C GLU A 109 2.20 15.37 8.33
N LEU A 110 1.01 15.84 7.92
CA LEU A 110 0.81 16.69 6.77
C LEU A 110 0.49 18.11 7.25
N LYS A 111 1.40 19.04 7.02
CA LYS A 111 1.17 20.47 7.26
C LYS A 111 0.14 21.00 6.26
N SER A 112 -0.33 22.22 6.51
CA SER A 112 -1.19 22.92 5.54
C SER A 112 -0.50 23.01 4.17
N LYS A 113 -1.18 22.58 3.12
CA LYS A 113 -0.73 22.51 1.71
C LYS A 113 0.35 21.46 1.41
N ASP A 114 0.73 20.64 2.38
CA ASP A 114 1.63 19.52 2.10
C ASP A 114 0.90 18.45 1.31
N GLU A 115 1.65 17.78 0.45
CA GLU A 115 1.26 16.62 -0.33
C GLU A 115 2.17 15.44 0.00
N TRP A 116 1.57 14.26 0.11
CA TRP A 116 2.27 12.98 0.26
C TRP A 116 1.81 12.06 -0.88
N ALA A 117 2.71 11.75 -1.81
CA ALA A 117 2.42 11.02 -3.03
C ALA A 117 3.40 9.87 -3.20
N HIS A 118 2.94 8.63 -3.01
CA HIS A 118 3.79 7.44 -3.05
C HIS A 118 3.06 6.21 -3.58
N ILE A 119 3.82 5.22 -4.07
CA ILE A 119 3.31 3.89 -4.39
C ILE A 119 3.25 3.09 -3.08
N VAL A 120 2.04 2.76 -2.67
CA VAL A 120 1.75 2.10 -1.39
C VAL A 120 1.39 0.64 -1.61
N ASN A 121 1.96 -0.24 -0.78
CA ASN A 121 1.66 -1.67 -0.74
C ASN A 121 0.65 -1.98 0.36
N PHE A 122 -0.46 -2.58 -0.03
CA PHE A 122 -1.55 -3.01 0.85
C PHE A 122 -1.56 -4.53 0.93
N LEU A 123 -1.19 -5.06 2.09
CA LEU A 123 -1.15 -6.50 2.31
C LEU A 123 -1.30 -6.85 3.80
N ASN A 124 -1.72 -8.06 4.07
CA ASN A 124 -1.61 -8.67 5.38
C ASN A 124 -0.35 -9.54 5.43
N TYR A 125 0.44 -9.44 6.48
CA TYR A 125 1.48 -10.41 6.74
C TYR A 125 0.87 -11.76 7.10
N PHE A 126 1.61 -12.83 6.82
CA PHE A 126 1.21 -14.15 7.29
C PHE A 126 1.06 -14.17 8.81
N SER A 127 0.09 -14.91 9.29
CA SER A 127 0.00 -15.24 10.72
C SER A 127 1.26 -16.01 11.14
N ARG A 128 1.57 -16.03 12.45
CA ARG A 128 2.69 -16.81 12.97
C ARG A 128 2.63 -18.29 12.53
N THR A 129 1.44 -18.86 12.46
CA THR A 129 1.22 -20.24 12.03
C THR A 129 1.48 -20.40 10.53
N ASP A 130 0.97 -19.48 9.71
CA ASP A 130 1.16 -19.51 8.26
C ASP A 130 2.61 -19.25 7.88
N GLU A 131 3.27 -18.30 8.53
CA GLU A 131 4.70 -18.05 8.30
C GLU A 131 5.55 -19.29 8.62
N LYS A 132 5.23 -20.00 9.71
CA LYS A 132 5.90 -21.25 10.05
C LYS A 132 5.65 -22.34 8.99
N LYS A 133 4.40 -22.48 8.53
CA LYS A 133 4.05 -23.43 7.45
C LYS A 133 4.82 -23.10 6.17
N TYR A 134 4.79 -21.81 5.78
CA TYR A 134 5.49 -21.34 4.59
C TYR A 134 6.99 -21.61 4.66
N ARG A 135 7.67 -21.22 5.75
CA ARG A 135 9.11 -21.43 5.90
C ARG A 135 9.51 -22.90 5.91
N ASN A 136 8.72 -23.74 6.55
CA ASN A 136 8.97 -25.19 6.52
C ASN A 136 8.83 -25.76 5.09
N ALA A 137 7.78 -25.36 4.38
CA ALA A 137 7.55 -25.80 3.01
C ALA A 137 8.65 -25.27 2.05
N GLU A 138 9.08 -24.02 2.20
CA GLU A 138 10.20 -23.42 1.46
C GLU A 138 11.50 -24.22 1.65
N VAL A 139 11.85 -24.57 2.89
CA VAL A 139 13.07 -25.33 3.21
C VAL A 139 13.01 -26.74 2.62
N LEU A 140 11.87 -27.43 2.75
CA LEU A 140 11.70 -28.78 2.19
C LEU A 140 11.79 -28.77 0.67
N LEU A 141 11.12 -27.83 0.03
CA LEU A 141 11.16 -27.66 -1.43
C LEU A 141 12.58 -27.36 -1.92
N LYS A 142 13.26 -26.40 -1.29
CA LYS A 142 14.64 -26.02 -1.62
C LYS A 142 15.60 -27.18 -1.49
N ASN A 143 15.54 -27.92 -0.39
CA ASN A 143 16.44 -29.04 -0.13
C ASN A 143 16.22 -30.18 -1.14
N ASP A 144 14.96 -30.46 -1.50
CA ASP A 144 14.62 -31.47 -2.50
C ASP A 144 15.20 -31.11 -3.87
N ILE A 145 14.95 -29.91 -4.34
CA ILE A 145 15.46 -29.44 -5.64
C ILE A 145 16.99 -29.41 -5.64
N GLN A 146 17.62 -28.91 -4.58
CA GLN A 146 19.08 -28.84 -4.48
C GLN A 146 19.73 -30.24 -4.47
N SER A 147 19.17 -31.20 -3.73
CA SER A 147 19.67 -32.57 -3.70
C SER A 147 19.63 -33.25 -5.06
N LYS A 148 18.56 -33.03 -5.82
CA LYS A 148 18.43 -33.57 -7.18
C LYS A 148 19.34 -32.87 -8.19
N ARG A 149 19.59 -31.57 -8.02
CA ARG A 149 20.42 -30.74 -8.92
C ARG A 149 21.90 -31.12 -8.87
N ILE A 150 22.36 -31.71 -7.77
CA ILE A 150 23.74 -32.18 -7.61
C ILE A 150 24.03 -33.43 -8.45
N LEU A 151 23.00 -34.18 -8.85
CA LEU A 151 23.15 -35.36 -9.67
C LEU A 151 23.67 -35.00 -11.08
N PRO A 152 24.68 -35.76 -11.61
CA PRO A 152 25.31 -35.42 -12.91
C PRO A 152 24.33 -35.25 -14.06
N ASP A 153 23.27 -36.07 -14.11
CA ASP A 153 22.27 -36.07 -15.17
C ASP A 153 21.35 -34.86 -15.14
N ASN A 154 21.32 -34.08 -14.06
CA ASN A 154 20.44 -32.95 -13.83
C ASN A 154 21.15 -31.59 -13.88
N LYS A 155 22.45 -31.56 -14.15
CA LYS A 155 23.27 -30.35 -14.04
C LYS A 155 22.79 -29.19 -14.91
N ASP A 156 22.26 -29.49 -16.10
CA ASP A 156 21.80 -28.52 -17.11
C ASP A 156 20.29 -28.60 -17.37
N ARG A 157 19.53 -29.24 -16.46
CA ARG A 157 18.07 -29.41 -16.61
C ARG A 157 17.31 -28.68 -15.51
N LEU A 158 16.08 -28.27 -15.84
CA LEU A 158 15.12 -27.84 -14.83
C LEU A 158 14.74 -29.04 -13.98
N VAL A 159 14.92 -28.90 -12.67
CA VAL A 159 14.65 -29.95 -11.69
C VAL A 159 13.37 -29.62 -10.96
N GLU A 160 12.42 -30.55 -10.97
CA GLU A 160 11.18 -30.43 -10.25
C GLU A 160 11.26 -31.09 -8.86
N ALA A 161 10.65 -30.46 -7.88
CA ALA A 161 10.47 -31.05 -6.55
C ALA A 161 9.44 -32.18 -6.59
N ASP A 162 9.54 -33.08 -5.63
CA ASP A 162 8.50 -34.10 -5.41
C ASP A 162 7.18 -33.42 -5.03
N SER A 163 6.08 -33.94 -5.54
CA SER A 163 4.74 -33.39 -5.29
C SER A 163 4.41 -33.23 -3.82
N LYS A 164 4.87 -34.15 -2.95
CA LYS A 164 4.71 -34.07 -1.49
C LYS A 164 5.31 -32.82 -0.87
N ASN A 165 6.41 -32.28 -1.44
CA ASN A 165 7.08 -31.07 -0.96
C ASN A 165 6.44 -29.77 -1.50
N VAL A 166 5.59 -29.89 -2.53
CA VAL A 166 4.83 -28.78 -3.12
C VAL A 166 3.43 -28.66 -2.50
N THR A 167 2.85 -29.78 -2.04
CA THR A 167 1.45 -29.85 -1.57
C THR A 167 1.12 -28.77 -0.53
N ALA A 168 1.97 -28.55 0.47
CA ALA A 168 1.72 -27.56 1.52
C ALA A 168 1.63 -26.13 0.97
N LEU A 169 2.40 -25.81 -0.07
CA LEU A 169 2.35 -24.47 -0.73
C LEU A 169 1.09 -24.33 -1.56
N LEU A 170 0.66 -25.39 -2.27
CA LEU A 170 -0.59 -25.40 -3.02
C LEU A 170 -1.81 -25.28 -2.11
N GLU A 171 -1.81 -25.96 -0.97
CA GLU A 171 -2.87 -25.82 0.04
C GLU A 171 -2.95 -24.38 0.57
N MET A 172 -1.81 -23.78 0.94
CA MET A 172 -1.76 -22.38 1.36
C MET A 172 -2.24 -21.44 0.27
N PHE A 173 -1.84 -21.69 -0.99
CA PHE A 173 -2.31 -20.90 -2.12
C PHE A 173 -3.83 -20.98 -2.26
N ASN A 174 -4.40 -22.17 -2.27
CA ASN A 174 -5.84 -22.38 -2.46
C ASN A 174 -6.67 -21.78 -1.31
N GLU A 175 -6.14 -21.81 -0.08
CA GLU A 175 -6.79 -21.21 1.10
C GLU A 175 -6.83 -19.67 1.02
N LYS A 176 -5.78 -19.05 0.49
CA LYS A 176 -5.59 -17.59 0.56
C LYS A 176 -5.90 -16.85 -0.73
N PHE A 177 -6.01 -17.57 -1.85
CA PHE A 177 -6.23 -16.95 -3.15
C PHE A 177 -7.64 -16.35 -3.25
N VAL A 178 -7.71 -15.06 -3.51
CA VAL A 178 -8.97 -14.30 -3.58
C VAL A 178 -9.26 -13.72 -4.96
N TRP A 179 -8.29 -13.76 -5.88
CA TRP A 179 -8.36 -13.12 -7.19
C TRP A 179 -9.13 -13.97 -8.21
N PHE A 180 -10.42 -14.17 -7.95
CA PHE A 180 -11.33 -14.82 -8.91
C PHE A 180 -11.98 -13.79 -9.84
N PRO A 181 -12.42 -14.14 -11.03
CA PRO A 181 -13.14 -13.22 -11.91
C PRO A 181 -14.35 -12.60 -11.23
N GLY A 182 -14.63 -11.31 -11.54
CA GLY A 182 -15.77 -10.59 -10.97
C GLY A 182 -15.54 -9.10 -10.85
N ASP A 183 -16.55 -8.41 -10.32
CA ASP A 183 -16.52 -6.98 -10.08
C ASP A 183 -16.07 -6.70 -8.64
N TYR A 184 -15.03 -5.89 -8.53
CA TYR A 184 -14.42 -5.53 -7.26
C TYR A 184 -14.72 -4.09 -6.89
N GLU A 185 -15.06 -3.90 -5.61
CA GLU A 185 -15.13 -2.60 -4.97
C GLU A 185 -13.95 -2.43 -4.01
N LEU A 186 -13.29 -1.30 -4.14
CA LEU A 186 -12.10 -0.95 -3.39
C LEU A 186 -12.35 0.34 -2.64
N SER A 187 -12.28 0.32 -1.31
CA SER A 187 -12.44 1.50 -0.46
C SER A 187 -11.15 1.80 0.27
N VAL A 188 -10.52 2.94 -0.03
CA VAL A 188 -9.30 3.39 0.64
C VAL A 188 -9.66 4.38 1.73
N LEU A 189 -9.25 4.07 2.96
CA LEU A 189 -9.47 4.89 4.15
C LEU A 189 -8.14 5.37 4.73
N ALA A 190 -7.92 6.69 4.76
CA ALA A 190 -6.86 7.31 5.52
C ALA A 190 -7.41 7.80 6.87
N MET A 191 -6.98 7.17 7.95
CA MET A 191 -7.35 7.54 9.32
C MET A 191 -6.41 8.61 9.86
N THR A 192 -6.99 9.66 10.41
CA THR A 192 -6.23 10.79 10.95
C THR A 192 -6.34 10.87 12.47
N SER A 193 -5.59 11.80 13.08
CA SER A 193 -5.71 12.12 14.51
C SER A 193 -7.08 12.71 14.88
N ASP A 194 -7.78 13.34 13.94
CA ASP A 194 -9.15 13.84 14.09
C ASP A 194 -10.08 13.03 13.17
N LYS A 195 -10.95 12.21 13.76
CA LYS A 195 -11.89 11.35 13.02
C LYS A 195 -12.76 12.11 12.00
N LYS A 196 -13.00 13.40 12.22
CA LYS A 196 -13.77 14.26 11.31
C LYS A 196 -13.03 14.62 10.03
N VAL A 197 -11.72 14.37 10.00
CA VAL A 197 -10.81 14.68 8.89
C VAL A 197 -10.37 13.43 8.15
N ASN A 198 -10.87 12.25 8.55
CA ASN A 198 -10.62 11.01 7.82
C ASN A 198 -11.03 11.16 6.36
N ALA A 199 -10.20 10.63 5.45
CA ALA A 199 -10.50 10.61 4.03
C ALA A 199 -10.86 9.20 3.60
N LEU A 200 -11.99 9.07 2.88
CA LEU A 200 -12.47 7.81 2.31
C LEU A 200 -12.76 8.03 0.83
N LYS A 201 -12.28 7.13 -0.01
CA LYS A 201 -12.57 7.10 -1.45
C LYS A 201 -12.90 5.68 -1.89
N ASN A 202 -13.88 5.58 -2.78
CA ASN A 202 -14.36 4.32 -3.32
C ASN A 202 -14.03 4.24 -4.82
N TYR A 203 -13.63 3.06 -5.25
CA TYR A 203 -13.29 2.76 -6.63
C TYR A 203 -13.81 1.38 -7.00
N ARG A 204 -13.88 1.10 -8.31
CA ARG A 204 -14.27 -0.20 -8.85
C ARG A 204 -13.29 -0.63 -9.92
N PHE A 205 -13.13 -1.93 -10.05
CA PHE A 205 -12.44 -2.57 -11.17
C PHE A 205 -13.05 -3.94 -11.45
N THR A 206 -12.91 -4.41 -12.65
CA THR A 206 -13.30 -5.77 -13.03
C THR A 206 -12.04 -6.60 -13.23
N LEU A 207 -12.01 -7.77 -12.64
CA LEU A 207 -10.97 -8.79 -12.88
C LEU A 207 -11.54 -9.80 -13.87
N PHE A 208 -10.93 -9.89 -15.05
CA PHE A 208 -11.35 -10.82 -16.08
C PHE A 208 -10.78 -12.23 -15.83
N GLU A 209 -11.33 -13.23 -16.52
CA GLU A 209 -10.89 -14.63 -16.46
C GLU A 209 -9.41 -14.77 -16.83
N SER A 210 -8.95 -14.02 -17.84
CA SER A 210 -7.53 -13.98 -18.26
C SER A 210 -6.62 -13.54 -17.14
N ASP A 211 -6.99 -12.47 -16.45
CA ASP A 211 -6.20 -11.87 -15.38
C ASP A 211 -6.13 -12.81 -14.16
N SER A 212 -7.27 -13.39 -13.79
CA SER A 212 -7.36 -14.40 -12.73
C SER A 212 -6.53 -15.64 -13.06
N SER A 213 -6.58 -16.09 -14.32
CA SER A 213 -5.77 -17.21 -14.81
C SER A 213 -4.28 -16.89 -14.72
N GLU A 214 -3.84 -15.68 -15.13
CA GLU A 214 -2.45 -15.25 -15.05
C GLU A 214 -1.96 -15.25 -13.60
N LEU A 215 -2.72 -14.67 -12.70
CA LEU A 215 -2.40 -14.69 -11.26
C LEU A 215 -2.34 -16.11 -10.70
N SER A 216 -3.21 -17.02 -11.14
CA SER A 216 -3.26 -18.39 -10.61
C SER A 216 -2.18 -19.32 -11.18
N LYS A 217 -1.65 -19.07 -12.38
CA LYS A 217 -0.64 -19.92 -13.04
C LYS A 217 0.67 -20.04 -12.26
N VAL A 218 1.01 -19.05 -11.48
CA VAL A 218 2.24 -19.03 -10.66
C VAL A 218 2.40 -20.26 -9.79
N LYS A 219 1.30 -20.83 -9.29
CA LYS A 219 1.33 -22.05 -8.48
C LYS A 219 1.91 -23.25 -9.21
N ASP A 220 1.81 -23.27 -10.55
CA ASP A 220 2.30 -24.38 -11.38
C ASP A 220 3.85 -24.42 -11.40
N ASP A 221 4.49 -23.27 -11.12
CA ASP A 221 5.94 -23.12 -11.06
C ASP A 221 6.53 -23.33 -9.66
N TYR A 222 5.68 -23.49 -8.63
CA TYR A 222 6.16 -23.82 -7.27
C TYR A 222 6.98 -25.10 -7.24
N LYS A 223 6.66 -26.10 -8.09
CA LYS A 223 7.46 -27.33 -8.21
C LYS A 223 8.90 -27.05 -8.66
N LEU A 224 9.16 -25.94 -9.33
CA LEU A 224 10.49 -25.48 -9.73
C LEU A 224 11.14 -24.59 -8.66
N GLY A 225 10.38 -24.22 -7.63
CA GLY A 225 10.80 -23.30 -6.57
C GLY A 225 10.69 -21.82 -6.92
N ASP A 226 10.11 -21.48 -8.10
CA ASP A 226 9.94 -20.12 -8.54
C ASP A 226 8.90 -19.39 -7.67
N GLY A 227 9.16 -18.13 -7.35
CA GLY A 227 8.33 -17.33 -6.45
C GLY A 227 8.37 -17.78 -4.99
N ILE A 228 9.11 -18.85 -4.64
CA ILE A 228 9.23 -19.38 -3.28
C ILE A 228 10.61 -19.07 -2.68
N TYR A 229 11.68 -19.67 -3.17
CA TYR A 229 13.03 -19.44 -2.65
C TYR A 229 13.97 -18.79 -3.66
N TRP A 230 13.66 -18.83 -4.94
CA TRP A 230 14.32 -18.04 -5.95
C TRP A 230 13.29 -17.17 -6.67
N ASN A 231 13.71 -16.02 -7.16
CA ASN A 231 12.82 -15.04 -7.79
C ASN A 231 11.63 -14.63 -6.89
N SER A 232 11.80 -14.76 -5.58
CA SER A 232 10.73 -14.54 -4.58
C SER A 232 10.24 -13.09 -4.51
N GLU A 233 11.04 -12.15 -5.02
CA GLU A 233 10.69 -10.72 -5.09
C GLU A 233 9.87 -10.37 -6.34
N ASN A 234 9.92 -11.23 -7.38
CA ASN A 234 9.21 -11.01 -8.62
C ASN A 234 7.86 -11.73 -8.58
N HIS A 235 6.92 -11.14 -7.85
CA HIS A 235 5.55 -11.66 -7.81
C HIS A 235 4.83 -11.31 -9.11
N PRO A 236 4.15 -12.28 -9.74
CA PRO A 236 3.30 -12.01 -10.89
C PRO A 236 2.20 -11.03 -10.49
N GLY A 237 1.92 -10.09 -11.34
CA GLY A 237 0.92 -9.09 -11.08
C GLY A 237 0.21 -8.65 -12.33
N VAL A 238 -1.03 -8.28 -12.19
CA VAL A 238 -1.87 -7.74 -13.26
C VAL A 238 -2.15 -6.27 -13.00
N ILE A 239 -1.97 -5.45 -14.03
CA ILE A 239 -2.27 -4.01 -13.95
C ILE A 239 -3.71 -3.80 -14.40
N LEU A 240 -4.55 -3.31 -13.49
CA LEU A 240 -5.96 -3.07 -13.71
C LEU A 240 -6.29 -1.58 -13.68
N GLN A 241 -7.24 -1.20 -14.52
CA GLN A 241 -7.77 0.17 -14.50
C GLN A 241 -8.86 0.27 -13.43
N ILE A 242 -8.80 1.32 -12.61
CA ILE A 242 -9.85 1.64 -11.62
C ILE A 242 -10.67 2.84 -12.07
N THR A 243 -11.93 2.84 -11.70
CA THR A 243 -12.86 3.97 -11.91
C THR A 243 -13.42 4.41 -10.57
N GLY A 244 -13.64 5.71 -10.40
CA GLY A 244 -14.33 6.24 -9.22
C GLY A 244 -15.75 5.66 -9.11
N ALA A 245 -16.16 5.27 -7.92
CA ALA A 245 -17.49 4.74 -7.63
C ALA A 245 -18.41 5.83 -7.12
#